data_12be4ccc29b8acf7c70e3c5085f694a4
#
_entry.id   12be4ccc29b8acf7c70e3c5085f694a4
#
_cell.length_a   1.000
_cell.length_b   1.000
_cell.length_c   1.000
_cell.angle_alpha   90.00
_cell.angle_beta   90.00
_cell.angle_gamma   90.00
#
_symmetry.space_group_name_H-M   'P 1'
#
loop_
_entity.id
_entity.type
_entity.pdbx_description
1 polymer ?
#
loop_
_entity_poly.entity_id
_entity_poly.type
_entity_poly.pdbx_seq_one_letter_code
_entity_poly.pdbx_strand_id
1 'polypeptide(L)'
;MFAYVLVLLAVLTRVLPHAGWVNFTAVGGALLYFGARRSWREMLAPLAVLMATDYYLTTYVYHYPFRFQGYVTTWAWYLMAMALGLILLKAKTSLVRVAAGALLGPTSFFIVVDYAVWMGNDGLYPHTLSGLVACYVAAIPFYRNDLLSTAIVAGLAFGVPALVRRFYPAPVAAAVAAGTRA
;
A
#
# COMPACT_ATOMS: atom_id res chain seq x y z
N MET A 1 3.86 -2.14 16.94
CA MET A 1 5.03 -2.86 16.37
C MET A 1 4.69 -3.45 14.98
N PHE A 2 3.71 -4.34 14.81
CA PHE A 2 3.46 -5.06 13.55
C PHE A 2 3.27 -4.17 12.31
N ALA A 3 2.60 -3.00 12.41
CA ALA A 3 2.45 -2.07 11.29
C ALA A 3 3.79 -1.55 10.74
N TYR A 4 4.76 -1.30 11.61
CA TYR A 4 6.10 -0.89 11.19
C TYR A 4 6.91 -2.02 10.56
N VAL A 5 6.71 -3.26 11.02
CA VAL A 5 7.29 -4.45 10.38
C VAL A 5 6.78 -4.61 8.94
N LEU A 6 5.49 -4.34 8.70
CA LEU A 6 4.93 -4.35 7.34
C LEU A 6 5.51 -3.23 6.46
N VAL A 7 5.78 -2.04 7.02
CA VAL A 7 6.46 -0.97 6.26
C VAL A 7 7.90 -1.37 5.93
N LEU A 8 8.62 -2.01 6.86
CA LEU A 8 9.94 -2.55 6.58
C LEU A 8 9.89 -3.62 5.47
N LEU A 9 8.91 -4.52 5.53
CA LEU A 9 8.69 -5.50 4.47
C LEU A 9 8.39 -4.83 3.12
N ALA A 10 7.62 -3.72 3.13
CA ALA A 10 7.36 -2.94 1.92
C ALA A 10 8.65 -2.38 1.31
N VAL A 11 9.55 -1.86 2.12
CA VAL A 11 10.88 -1.39 1.66
C VAL A 11 11.71 -2.56 1.13
N LEU A 12 11.79 -3.67 1.87
CA LEU A 12 12.57 -4.84 1.46
C LEU A 12 12.08 -5.42 0.13
N THR A 13 10.77 -5.56 -0.06
CA THR A 13 10.21 -6.07 -1.33
C THR A 13 10.42 -5.12 -2.51
N ARG A 14 10.78 -3.87 -2.29
CA ARG A 14 11.15 -2.92 -3.35
C ARG A 14 12.64 -2.93 -3.67
N VAL A 15 13.47 -3.11 -2.65
CA VAL A 15 14.94 -3.04 -2.80
C VAL A 15 15.50 -4.37 -3.29
N LEU A 16 14.90 -5.50 -2.89
CA LEU A 16 15.36 -6.82 -3.32
C LEU A 16 15.04 -7.05 -4.81
N PRO A 17 16.00 -7.54 -5.60
CA PRO A 17 15.77 -7.85 -7.01
C PRO A 17 14.71 -8.95 -7.15
N HIS A 18 13.70 -8.71 -7.98
CA HIS A 18 12.67 -9.70 -8.31
C HIS A 18 12.38 -9.62 -9.81
N ALA A 19 13.16 -10.35 -10.60
CA ALA A 19 13.02 -10.38 -12.04
C ALA A 19 11.60 -10.79 -12.47
N GLY A 20 10.97 -9.96 -13.32
CA GLY A 20 9.67 -10.25 -13.93
C GLY A 20 8.43 -9.92 -13.08
N TRP A 21 8.58 -9.53 -11.80
CA TRP A 21 7.46 -9.23 -10.90
C TRP A 21 7.35 -7.72 -10.62
N VAL A 22 7.33 -6.93 -11.69
CA VAL A 22 7.23 -5.47 -11.59
C VAL A 22 6.00 -5.05 -10.75
N ASN A 23 6.19 -4.12 -9.82
CA ASN A 23 5.17 -3.65 -8.86
C ASN A 23 4.57 -4.72 -7.93
N PHE A 24 5.12 -5.94 -7.88
CA PHE A 24 4.70 -6.91 -6.87
C PHE A 24 5.42 -6.62 -5.56
N THR A 25 4.89 -5.69 -4.78
CA THR A 25 5.50 -5.20 -3.54
C THR A 25 4.49 -5.22 -2.38
N ALA A 26 4.98 -5.21 -1.15
CA ALA A 26 4.11 -5.16 0.01
C ALA A 26 3.54 -3.75 0.32
N VAL A 27 3.84 -2.73 -0.50
CA VAL A 27 3.53 -1.32 -0.22
C VAL A 27 2.04 -1.08 0.00
N GLY A 28 1.19 -1.45 -0.96
CA GLY A 28 -0.25 -1.19 -0.88
C GLY A 28 -0.89 -1.78 0.37
N GLY A 29 -0.66 -3.08 0.62
CA GLY A 29 -1.20 -3.76 1.80
C GLY A 29 -0.62 -3.25 3.13
N ALA A 30 0.68 -2.92 3.17
CA ALA A 30 1.34 -2.36 4.35
C ALA A 30 0.78 -0.98 4.73
N LEU A 31 0.61 -0.09 3.73
CA LEU A 31 0.07 1.25 3.95
C LEU A 31 -1.41 1.21 4.37
N LEU A 32 -2.21 0.34 3.74
CA LEU A 32 -3.60 0.11 4.14
C LEU A 32 -3.69 -0.35 5.60
N TYR A 33 -2.85 -1.32 6.00
CA TYR A 33 -2.80 -1.79 7.37
C TYR A 33 -2.30 -0.72 8.34
N PHE A 34 -1.27 0.02 7.95
CA PHE A 34 -0.72 1.10 8.78
C PHE A 34 -1.78 2.15 9.10
N GLY A 35 -2.49 2.65 8.08
CA GLY A 35 -3.58 3.60 8.26
C GLY A 35 -4.72 3.08 9.15
N ALA A 36 -5.05 1.79 9.04
CA ALA A 36 -6.06 1.14 9.87
C ALA A 36 -5.68 1.02 11.36
N ARG A 37 -4.38 0.93 11.69
CA ARG A 37 -3.91 0.56 13.02
C ARG A 37 -3.13 1.66 13.74
N ARG A 38 -2.72 2.70 13.03
CA ARG A 38 -1.91 3.78 13.60
C ARG A 38 -2.63 5.12 13.54
N SER A 39 -2.08 6.12 14.19
CA SER A 39 -2.62 7.48 14.16
C SER A 39 -2.21 8.20 12.88
N TRP A 40 -2.99 9.21 12.47
CA TRP A 40 -2.68 10.00 11.29
C TRP A 40 -1.31 10.72 11.39
N ARG A 41 -0.89 11.08 12.61
CA ARG A 41 0.41 11.73 12.87
C ARG A 41 1.59 10.80 12.56
N GLU A 42 1.39 9.50 12.75
CA GLU A 42 2.44 8.50 12.49
C GLU A 42 2.59 8.18 11.00
N MET A 43 1.65 8.60 10.14
CA MET A 43 1.71 8.37 8.67
C MET A 43 2.90 9.06 8.01
N LEU A 44 3.46 10.09 8.63
CA LEU A 44 4.66 10.76 8.13
C LEU A 44 5.91 9.85 8.16
N ALA A 45 5.97 8.89 9.08
CA ALA A 45 7.12 7.99 9.17
C ALA A 45 7.22 7.03 7.97
N PRO A 46 6.18 6.22 7.63
CA PRO A 46 6.23 5.39 6.42
C PRO A 46 6.35 6.22 5.14
N LEU A 47 5.73 7.41 5.07
CA LEU A 47 5.90 8.31 3.94
C LEU A 47 7.37 8.68 3.74
N ALA A 48 8.04 9.18 4.78
CA ALA A 48 9.44 9.58 4.71
C ALA A 48 10.36 8.41 4.32
N VAL A 49 10.12 7.23 4.88
CA VAL A 49 10.90 6.02 4.56
C VAL A 49 10.72 5.61 3.09
N LEU A 50 9.49 5.65 2.58
CA LEU A 50 9.21 5.31 1.18
C LEU A 50 9.76 6.38 0.22
N MET A 51 9.69 7.67 0.56
CA MET A 51 10.33 8.74 -0.20
C MET A 51 11.85 8.55 -0.29
N ALA A 52 12.50 8.21 0.83
CA ALA A 52 13.93 7.89 0.84
C ALA A 52 14.23 6.64 0.00
N THR A 53 13.35 5.63 0.01
CA THR A 53 13.47 4.43 -0.82
C THR A 53 13.35 4.77 -2.31
N ASP A 54 12.39 5.64 -2.69
CA ASP A 54 12.23 6.09 -4.08
C ASP A 54 13.47 6.82 -4.58
N TYR A 55 14.03 7.72 -3.76
CA TYR A 55 15.28 8.40 -4.07
C TYR A 55 16.43 7.43 -4.25
N TYR A 56 16.61 6.50 -3.30
CA TYR A 56 17.68 5.49 -3.34
C TYR A 56 17.58 4.60 -4.59
N LEU A 57 16.41 4.04 -4.86
CA LEU A 57 16.20 3.19 -6.02
C LEU A 57 16.46 3.93 -7.33
N THR A 58 15.93 5.15 -7.47
CA THR A 58 16.08 5.92 -8.69
C THR A 58 17.53 6.28 -8.97
N THR A 59 18.23 6.78 -7.94
CA THR A 59 19.58 7.32 -8.11
C THR A 59 20.64 6.23 -8.15
N TYR A 60 20.57 5.25 -7.24
CA TYR A 60 21.66 4.30 -7.02
C TYR A 60 21.43 2.93 -7.63
N VAL A 61 20.15 2.52 -7.83
CA VAL A 61 19.81 1.21 -8.39
C VAL A 61 19.50 1.30 -9.88
N TYR A 62 18.65 2.28 -10.26
CA TYR A 62 18.24 2.45 -11.66
C TYR A 62 19.12 3.44 -12.43
N HIS A 63 19.99 4.19 -11.73
CA HIS A 63 20.91 5.17 -12.31
C HIS A 63 20.23 6.27 -13.14
N TYR A 64 19.00 6.65 -12.75
CA TYR A 64 18.28 7.79 -13.34
C TYR A 64 18.44 9.07 -12.51
N PRO A 65 18.43 10.26 -13.15
CA PRO A 65 18.40 11.51 -12.43
C PRO A 65 17.09 11.64 -11.65
N PHE A 66 17.20 11.86 -10.33
CA PHE A 66 16.03 12.02 -9.48
C PHE A 66 15.33 13.34 -9.76
N ARG A 67 14.03 13.27 -10.11
CA ARG A 67 13.17 14.43 -10.35
C ARG A 67 12.03 14.42 -9.33
N PHE A 68 12.09 15.33 -8.36
CA PHE A 68 11.08 15.44 -7.29
C PHE A 68 9.64 15.46 -7.83
N GLN A 69 9.40 16.25 -8.87
CA GLN A 69 8.08 16.42 -9.47
C GLN A 69 7.47 15.11 -9.99
N GLY A 70 8.29 14.20 -10.50
CA GLY A 70 7.83 12.87 -10.97
C GLY A 70 7.30 11.97 -9.87
N TYR A 71 7.63 12.26 -8.61
CA TYR A 71 7.22 11.42 -7.47
C TYR A 71 6.06 12.00 -6.65
N VAL A 72 5.69 13.27 -6.85
CA VAL A 72 4.65 13.93 -6.04
C VAL A 72 3.34 13.15 -6.06
N THR A 73 2.90 12.68 -7.23
CA THR A 73 1.67 11.90 -7.37
C THR A 73 1.74 10.56 -6.62
N THR A 74 2.87 9.86 -6.70
CA THR A 74 3.12 8.60 -5.98
C THR A 74 3.11 8.82 -4.47
N TRP A 75 3.75 9.87 -3.98
CA TRP A 75 3.79 10.18 -2.55
C TRP A 75 2.43 10.63 -2.02
N ALA A 76 1.68 11.40 -2.80
CA ALA A 76 0.30 11.74 -2.48
C ALA A 76 -0.56 10.45 -2.40
N TRP A 77 -0.32 9.48 -3.30
CA TRP A 77 -0.98 8.20 -3.24
C TRP A 77 -0.60 7.37 -2.01
N TYR A 78 0.66 7.41 -1.53
CA TYR A 78 1.03 6.75 -0.26
C TYR A 78 0.20 7.26 0.91
N LEU A 79 0.00 8.58 1.00
CA LEU A 79 -0.88 9.18 2.01
C LEU A 79 -2.34 8.73 1.82
N MET A 80 -2.82 8.71 0.59
CA MET A 80 -4.19 8.29 0.27
C MET A 80 -4.42 6.81 0.61
N ALA A 81 -3.46 5.92 0.34
CA ALA A 81 -3.56 4.50 0.70
C ALA A 81 -3.67 4.32 2.23
N MET A 82 -2.90 5.09 3.02
CA MET A 82 -3.04 5.11 4.47
C MET A 82 -4.37 5.72 4.91
N ALA A 83 -4.85 6.79 4.25
CA ALA A 83 -6.14 7.38 4.53
C ALA A 83 -7.30 6.41 4.24
N LEU A 84 -7.23 5.61 3.18
CA LEU A 84 -8.18 4.52 2.93
C LEU A 84 -8.22 3.53 4.10
N GLY A 85 -7.06 3.12 4.61
CA GLY A 85 -6.96 2.26 5.80
C GLY A 85 -7.62 2.90 7.02
N LEU A 86 -7.34 4.18 7.26
CA LEU A 86 -7.92 4.95 8.36
C LEU A 86 -9.45 5.04 8.26
N ILE A 87 -9.98 5.39 7.09
CA ILE A 87 -11.40 5.62 6.88
C ILE A 87 -12.19 4.30 6.87
N LEU A 88 -11.71 3.30 6.12
CA LEU A 88 -12.45 2.06 5.91
C LEU A 88 -12.32 1.07 7.07
N LEU A 89 -11.16 1.00 7.73
CA LEU A 89 -10.78 -0.15 8.55
C LEU A 89 -10.52 0.17 10.02
N LYS A 90 -10.34 1.44 10.39
CA LYS A 90 -10.02 1.81 11.78
C LYS A 90 -11.17 1.53 12.73
N ALA A 91 -12.39 1.97 12.39
CA ALA A 91 -13.56 1.80 13.24
C ALA A 91 -14.07 0.36 13.24
N LYS A 92 -14.07 -0.31 12.09
CA LYS A 92 -14.56 -1.68 11.92
C LYS A 92 -13.78 -2.40 10.85
N THR A 93 -13.18 -3.53 11.21
CA THR A 93 -12.49 -4.41 10.26
C THR A 93 -13.41 -5.56 9.87
N SER A 94 -13.81 -5.64 8.61
CA SER A 94 -14.59 -6.76 8.05
C SER A 94 -13.95 -7.20 6.74
N LEU A 95 -14.21 -8.43 6.31
CA LEU A 95 -13.70 -8.98 5.05
C LEU A 95 -14.03 -8.06 3.87
N VAL A 96 -15.28 -7.61 3.77
CA VAL A 96 -15.74 -6.71 2.69
C VAL A 96 -14.96 -5.40 2.69
N ARG A 97 -14.72 -4.80 3.85
CA ARG A 97 -13.96 -3.54 3.95
C ARG A 97 -12.47 -3.73 3.62
N VAL A 98 -11.89 -4.85 4.02
CA VAL A 98 -10.50 -5.19 3.65
C VAL A 98 -10.40 -5.42 2.15
N ALA A 99 -11.33 -6.17 1.56
CA ALA A 99 -11.38 -6.40 0.12
C ALA A 99 -11.59 -5.08 -0.66
N ALA A 100 -12.49 -4.21 -0.18
CA ALA A 100 -12.70 -2.89 -0.78
C ALA A 100 -11.42 -2.03 -0.72
N GLY A 101 -10.73 -1.98 0.41
CA GLY A 101 -9.46 -1.25 0.53
C GLY A 101 -8.36 -1.82 -0.38
N ALA A 102 -8.25 -3.16 -0.44
CA ALA A 102 -7.29 -3.84 -1.29
C ALA A 102 -7.57 -3.66 -2.79
N LEU A 103 -8.81 -3.44 -3.18
CA LEU A 103 -9.19 -3.13 -4.56
C LEU A 103 -9.02 -1.64 -4.86
N LEU A 104 -9.55 -0.75 -4.02
CA LEU A 104 -9.55 0.70 -4.25
C LEU A 104 -8.14 1.29 -4.25
N GLY A 105 -7.23 0.79 -3.42
CA GLY A 105 -5.84 1.26 -3.36
C GLY A 105 -5.16 1.12 -4.72
N PRO A 106 -4.89 -0.09 -5.21
CA PRO A 106 -4.25 -0.30 -6.51
C PRO A 106 -5.01 0.30 -7.70
N THR A 107 -6.36 0.26 -7.66
CA THR A 107 -7.17 0.83 -8.75
C THR A 107 -7.02 2.35 -8.82
N SER A 108 -7.02 3.03 -7.67
CA SER A 108 -6.78 4.48 -7.63
C SER A 108 -5.36 4.84 -8.06
N PHE A 109 -4.36 4.02 -7.69
CA PHE A 109 -2.99 4.18 -8.17
C PHE A 109 -2.93 4.11 -9.70
N PHE A 110 -3.44 3.04 -10.27
CA PHE A 110 -3.51 2.83 -11.71
C PHE A 110 -4.18 4.00 -12.43
N ILE A 111 -5.34 4.46 -11.93
CA ILE A 111 -6.05 5.57 -12.60
C ILE A 111 -5.30 6.90 -12.48
N VAL A 112 -4.85 7.25 -11.28
CA VAL A 112 -4.33 8.59 -11.01
C VAL A 112 -2.87 8.73 -11.47
N VAL A 113 -2.03 7.73 -11.18
CA VAL A 113 -0.60 7.83 -11.49
C VAL A 113 -0.35 7.65 -12.97
N ASP A 114 -1.05 6.73 -13.65
CA ASP A 114 -0.87 6.56 -15.09
C ASP A 114 -1.46 7.73 -15.89
N TYR A 115 -2.54 8.36 -15.40
CA TYR A 115 -2.99 9.63 -15.93
C TYR A 115 -1.92 10.73 -15.79
N ALA A 116 -1.26 10.81 -14.63
CA ALA A 116 -0.19 11.77 -14.42
C ALA A 116 1.04 11.48 -15.31
N VAL A 117 1.36 10.22 -15.56
CA VAL A 117 2.40 9.81 -16.52
C VAL A 117 2.04 10.26 -17.93
N TRP A 118 0.81 10.04 -18.38
CA TRP A 118 0.36 10.49 -19.70
C TRP A 118 0.36 12.02 -19.83
N MET A 119 0.00 12.75 -18.76
CA MET A 119 0.04 14.22 -18.73
C MET A 119 1.46 14.79 -18.59
N GLY A 120 2.44 13.95 -18.28
CA GLY A 120 3.83 14.37 -18.11
C GLY A 120 4.46 14.84 -19.44
N ASN A 121 5.48 15.70 -19.33
CA ASN A 121 6.20 16.24 -20.48
C ASN A 121 7.38 15.38 -20.95
N ASP A 122 7.45 14.13 -20.48
CA ASP A 122 8.59 13.22 -20.80
C ASP A 122 8.50 12.61 -22.20
N GLY A 123 7.45 12.93 -22.97
CA GLY A 123 7.28 12.50 -24.36
C GLY A 123 7.03 11.00 -24.57
N LEU A 124 6.76 10.26 -23.49
CA LEU A 124 6.52 8.81 -23.54
C LEU A 124 5.25 8.46 -24.32
N TYR A 125 4.20 9.27 -24.16
CA TYR A 125 2.92 9.08 -24.81
C TYR A 125 2.42 10.41 -25.40
N PRO A 126 1.88 10.43 -26.64
CA PRO A 126 1.28 11.65 -27.19
C PRO A 126 0.03 12.04 -26.38
N HIS A 127 -0.21 13.35 -26.22
CA HIS A 127 -1.39 13.88 -25.52
C HIS A 127 -2.65 13.78 -26.38
N THR A 128 -2.98 12.56 -26.80
CA THR A 128 -4.16 12.18 -27.56
C THR A 128 -4.91 11.05 -26.87
N LEU A 129 -6.15 10.80 -27.24
CA LEU A 129 -6.91 9.67 -26.68
C LEU A 129 -6.21 8.33 -26.93
N SER A 130 -5.62 8.14 -28.12
CA SER A 130 -4.85 6.93 -28.43
C SER A 130 -3.61 6.79 -27.54
N GLY A 131 -2.91 7.90 -27.23
CA GLY A 131 -1.79 7.91 -26.30
C GLY A 131 -2.20 7.62 -24.86
N LEU A 132 -3.35 8.13 -24.41
CA LEU A 132 -3.91 7.80 -23.10
C LEU A 132 -4.23 6.30 -23.00
N VAL A 133 -4.90 5.74 -24.00
CA VAL A 133 -5.21 4.30 -24.04
C VAL A 133 -3.93 3.47 -24.05
N ALA A 134 -2.92 3.86 -24.84
CA ALA A 134 -1.63 3.17 -24.87
C ALA A 134 -0.92 3.19 -23.50
N CYS A 135 -0.96 4.31 -22.78
CA CYS A 135 -0.42 4.44 -21.43
C CYS A 135 -1.09 3.45 -20.47
N TYR A 136 -2.41 3.44 -20.39
CA TYR A 136 -3.14 2.53 -19.51
C TYR A 136 -2.95 1.05 -19.90
N VAL A 137 -2.92 0.73 -21.19
CA VAL A 137 -2.66 -0.65 -21.64
C VAL A 137 -1.27 -1.13 -21.20
N ALA A 138 -0.26 -0.27 -21.34
CA ALA A 138 1.10 -0.58 -20.87
C ALA A 138 1.19 -0.75 -19.35
N ALA A 139 0.31 -0.10 -18.59
CA ALA A 139 0.28 -0.17 -17.13
C ALA A 139 -0.47 -1.40 -16.57
N ILE A 140 -1.25 -2.14 -17.36
CA ILE A 140 -2.03 -3.31 -16.92
C ILE A 140 -1.19 -4.36 -16.19
N PRO A 141 0.01 -4.77 -16.64
CA PRO A 141 0.83 -5.75 -15.93
C PRO A 141 1.23 -5.29 -14.53
N PHE A 142 1.54 -4.00 -14.37
CA PHE A 142 1.89 -3.38 -13.08
C PHE A 142 0.69 -3.35 -12.14
N TYR A 143 -0.47 -2.91 -12.64
CA TYR A 143 -1.73 -2.89 -11.90
C TYR A 143 -2.12 -4.28 -11.39
N ARG A 144 -2.05 -5.30 -12.24
CA ARG A 144 -2.35 -6.69 -11.85
C ARG A 144 -1.47 -7.16 -10.70
N ASN A 145 -0.18 -6.89 -10.78
CA ASN A 145 0.78 -7.30 -9.75
C ASN A 145 0.57 -6.53 -8.44
N ASP A 146 0.32 -5.22 -8.50
CA ASP A 146 0.01 -4.41 -7.33
C ASP A 146 -1.31 -4.85 -6.67
N LEU A 147 -2.34 -5.14 -7.46
CA LEU A 147 -3.61 -5.66 -6.95
C LEU A 147 -3.43 -7.00 -6.22
N LEU A 148 -2.71 -7.94 -6.82
CA LEU A 148 -2.45 -9.25 -6.22
C LEU A 148 -1.62 -9.15 -4.94
N SER A 149 -0.52 -8.39 -4.97
CA SER A 149 0.35 -8.22 -3.81
C SER A 149 -0.37 -7.51 -2.66
N THR A 150 -1.14 -6.46 -2.98
CA THR A 150 -1.95 -5.74 -1.98
C THR A 150 -3.02 -6.65 -1.37
N ALA A 151 -3.71 -7.45 -2.18
CA ALA A 151 -4.71 -8.41 -1.69
C ALA A 151 -4.08 -9.48 -0.78
N ILE A 152 -2.92 -10.02 -1.15
CA ILE A 152 -2.19 -11.01 -0.34
C ILE A 152 -1.74 -10.38 0.99
N VAL A 153 -1.05 -9.24 0.94
CA VAL A 153 -0.50 -8.60 2.15
C VAL A 153 -1.62 -8.13 3.08
N ALA A 154 -2.67 -7.49 2.55
CA ALA A 154 -3.83 -7.09 3.35
C ALA A 154 -4.58 -8.31 3.89
N GLY A 155 -4.80 -9.33 3.06
CA GLY A 155 -5.44 -10.59 3.46
C GLY A 155 -4.70 -11.26 4.62
N LEU A 156 -3.38 -11.36 4.56
CA LEU A 156 -2.56 -11.92 5.63
C LEU A 156 -2.56 -11.01 6.88
N ALA A 157 -2.35 -9.71 6.70
CA ALA A 157 -2.23 -8.77 7.81
C ALA A 157 -3.51 -8.65 8.64
N PHE A 158 -4.69 -8.71 8.02
CA PHE A 158 -5.98 -8.64 8.69
C PHE A 158 -6.56 -10.02 8.97
N GLY A 159 -6.37 -10.99 8.07
CA GLY A 159 -6.97 -12.32 8.15
C GLY A 159 -6.32 -13.21 9.20
N VAL A 160 -4.98 -13.27 9.25
CA VAL A 160 -4.29 -14.12 10.24
C VAL A 160 -4.65 -13.77 11.68
N PRO A 161 -4.63 -12.48 12.12
CA PRO A 161 -5.09 -12.14 13.47
C PRO A 161 -6.58 -12.46 13.72
N ALA A 162 -7.43 -12.35 12.69
CA ALA A 162 -8.84 -12.69 12.81
C ALA A 162 -9.05 -14.21 13.01
N LEU A 163 -8.31 -15.03 12.25
CA LEU A 163 -8.33 -16.49 12.39
C LEU A 163 -7.79 -16.92 13.77
N VAL A 164 -6.65 -16.37 14.18
CA VAL A 164 -6.07 -16.69 15.50
C VAL A 164 -7.08 -16.42 16.62
N ARG A 165 -7.76 -15.25 16.59
CA ARG A 165 -8.77 -14.91 17.60
C ARG A 165 -9.99 -15.84 17.57
N ARG A 166 -10.33 -16.39 16.41
CA ARG A 166 -11.45 -17.32 16.26
C ARG A 166 -11.14 -18.70 16.86
N PHE A 167 -9.93 -19.21 16.66
CA PHE A 167 -9.52 -20.54 17.13
C PHE A 167 -8.89 -20.53 18.52
N TYR A 168 -8.31 -19.41 18.92
CA TYR A 168 -7.72 -19.20 20.24
C TYR A 168 -8.39 -17.97 20.89
N PRO A 169 -9.67 -18.08 21.31
CA PRO A 169 -10.29 -16.99 22.07
C PRO A 169 -9.46 -16.76 23.34
N ALA A 170 -9.22 -15.50 23.68
CA ALA A 170 -8.44 -15.12 24.85
C ALA A 170 -9.01 -15.88 26.07
N PRO A 171 -8.17 -16.53 26.89
CA PRO A 171 -8.63 -17.32 28.02
C PRO A 171 -9.51 -16.46 28.94
N VAL A 172 -10.59 -17.08 29.43
CA VAL A 172 -11.62 -16.51 30.32
C VAL A 172 -11.05 -15.91 31.63
N ALA A 173 -9.73 -15.93 31.82
CA ALA A 173 -9.03 -15.33 32.95
C ALA A 173 -9.38 -13.84 33.20
N ALA A 174 -9.75 -13.11 32.15
CA ALA A 174 -10.24 -11.72 32.31
C ALA A 174 -11.67 -11.64 32.86
N ALA A 175 -12.50 -12.63 32.63
CA ALA A 175 -13.89 -12.67 33.13
C ALA A 175 -13.94 -13.05 34.62
N VAL A 176 -13.03 -13.93 35.08
CA VAL A 176 -12.93 -14.30 36.50
C VAL A 176 -12.39 -13.15 37.34
N ALA A 177 -11.43 -12.37 36.82
CA ALA A 177 -10.91 -11.19 37.52
C ALA A 177 -11.93 -10.04 37.65
N ALA A 178 -12.94 -10.00 36.77
CA ALA A 178 -14.03 -9.02 36.86
C ALA A 178 -15.16 -9.49 37.81
N GLY A 179 -15.34 -10.79 38.01
CA GLY A 179 -16.39 -11.37 38.87
C GLY A 179 -16.04 -11.42 40.37
N THR A 180 -14.83 -11.12 40.76
CA THR A 180 -14.38 -11.17 42.19
C THR A 180 -14.41 -9.78 42.86
N ARG A 181 -15.07 -8.79 42.25
CA ARG A 181 -15.32 -7.45 42.85
C ARG A 181 -16.81 -7.17 42.98
N ALA A 182 -17.57 -8.10 43.54
CA ALA A 182 -18.93 -7.91 44.02
C ALA A 182 -18.98 -8.17 45.53
#